data_86c6c8357423ed7faf2b39bf5c8efcb4
#
_entry.id   86c6c8357423ed7faf2b39bf5c8efcb4
#
_cell.length_a   1.000
_cell.length_b   1.000
_cell.length_c   1.000
_cell.angle_alpha   90.00
_cell.angle_beta   90.00
_cell.angle_gamma   90.00
#
_symmetry.space_group_name_H-M   'P 1'
#
loop_
_entity.id
_entity.type
_entity.pdbx_description
1 polymer ?
#
loop_
_entity_poly.entity_id
_entity_poly.type
_entity_poly.pdbx_seq_one_letter_code
_entity_poly.pdbx_strand_id
1 'polypeptide(L)'
;MKILSVGAGMIGAIVAQELSRENEVTVFDANKAALDKLAAKGGSIKTEHGSVYDAEKFNAIIEANDVVVIAMPGSLAIVAADSALNLKKPVFDISSIPNEYLMNKIQPLANEKETLYVPKIGI
;
A
#
# COMPACT_ATOMS: atom_id res chain seq x y z
N MET A 1 -11.86 -4.25 9.25
CA MET A 1 -11.23 -3.11 8.61
C MET A 1 -10.88 -3.46 7.17
N LYS A 2 -11.02 -2.52 6.28
CA LYS A 2 -10.64 -2.71 4.86
C LYS A 2 -9.25 -2.16 4.62
N ILE A 3 -8.33 -3.03 4.24
CA ILE A 3 -6.92 -2.68 4.06
C ILE A 3 -6.55 -2.84 2.58
N LEU A 4 -5.94 -1.81 2.01
CA LEU A 4 -5.30 -1.88 0.71
C LEU A 4 -3.81 -2.16 0.92
N SER A 5 -3.34 -3.29 0.40
CA SER A 5 -1.92 -3.63 0.43
C SER A 5 -1.35 -3.42 -0.97
N VAL A 6 -0.42 -2.49 -1.10
CA VAL A 6 0.18 -2.12 -2.38
C VAL A 6 1.51 -2.86 -2.53
N GLY A 7 1.55 -3.81 -3.45
CA GLY A 7 2.69 -4.67 -3.69
C GLY A 7 2.40 -6.15 -3.39
N ALA A 8 2.66 -7.00 -4.37
CA ALA A 8 2.41 -8.45 -4.29
C ALA A 8 3.69 -9.28 -4.42
N GLY A 9 4.85 -8.69 -4.17
CA GLY A 9 6.11 -9.40 -4.11
C GLY A 9 6.17 -10.30 -2.88
N MET A 10 7.34 -10.90 -2.62
CA MET A 10 7.49 -11.88 -1.55
C MET A 10 7.02 -11.34 -0.19
N ILE A 11 7.52 -10.17 0.21
CA ILE A 11 7.18 -9.57 1.50
C ILE A 11 5.70 -9.12 1.51
N GLY A 12 5.27 -8.44 0.45
CA GLY A 12 3.89 -7.96 0.35
C GLY A 12 2.87 -9.08 0.42
N ALA A 13 3.15 -10.21 -0.22
CA ALA A 13 2.27 -11.38 -0.17
C ALA A 13 2.14 -11.94 1.25
N ILE A 14 3.26 -12.05 1.97
CA ILE A 14 3.26 -12.53 3.36
C ILE A 14 2.45 -11.58 4.26
N VAL A 15 2.68 -10.29 4.14
CA VAL A 15 1.97 -9.28 4.92
C VAL A 15 0.47 -9.33 4.64
N ALA A 16 0.09 -9.40 3.37
CA ALA A 16 -1.32 -9.45 2.98
C ALA A 16 -2.01 -10.69 3.54
N GLN A 17 -1.36 -11.85 3.47
CA GLN A 17 -1.91 -13.09 4.04
C GLN A 17 -2.13 -12.99 5.54
N GLU A 18 -1.17 -12.43 6.26
CA GLU A 18 -1.28 -12.27 7.70
C GLU A 18 -2.41 -11.30 8.07
N LEU A 19 -2.49 -10.16 7.38
CA LEU A 19 -3.54 -9.18 7.65
C LEU A 19 -4.93 -9.70 7.30
N SER A 20 -5.04 -10.57 6.30
CA SER A 20 -6.33 -11.10 5.87
C SER A 20 -6.99 -12.03 6.88
N ARG A 21 -6.27 -12.45 7.90
CA ARG A 21 -6.83 -13.28 8.97
C ARG A 21 -7.93 -12.57 9.74
N GLU A 22 -7.82 -11.26 9.90
CA GLU A 22 -8.77 -10.47 10.70
C GLU A 22 -9.33 -9.25 9.96
N ASN A 23 -8.96 -9.06 8.69
CA ASN A 23 -9.34 -7.88 7.91
C ASN A 23 -9.72 -8.26 6.49
N GLU A 24 -10.48 -7.39 5.81
CA GLU A 24 -10.69 -7.49 4.38
C GLU A 24 -9.48 -6.86 3.68
N VAL A 25 -8.72 -7.66 2.94
CA VAL A 25 -7.50 -7.18 2.27
C VAL A 25 -7.67 -7.23 0.76
N THR A 26 -7.35 -6.11 0.12
CA THR A 26 -7.22 -6.00 -1.34
C THR A 26 -5.75 -5.75 -1.64
N VAL A 27 -5.15 -6.55 -2.50
CA VAL A 27 -3.76 -6.39 -2.94
C VAL A 27 -3.73 -5.80 -4.34
N PHE A 28 -2.99 -4.71 -4.50
CA PHE A 28 -2.84 -3.99 -5.77
C PHE A 28 -1.40 -4.11 -6.26
N ASP A 29 -1.23 -4.52 -7.52
CA ASP A 29 0.11 -4.63 -8.13
C ASP A 29 -0.01 -4.54 -9.64
N ALA A 30 1.04 -4.03 -10.29
CA ALA A 30 1.13 -4.00 -11.74
C ALA A 30 1.53 -5.37 -12.32
N ASN A 31 2.01 -6.28 -11.51
CA ASN A 31 2.41 -7.62 -11.92
C ASN A 31 1.27 -8.60 -11.75
N LYS A 32 0.53 -8.86 -12.83
CA LYS A 32 -0.60 -9.77 -12.80
C LYS A 32 -0.21 -11.19 -12.38
N ALA A 33 0.96 -11.67 -12.78
CA ALA A 33 1.42 -13.00 -12.42
C ALA A 33 1.60 -13.15 -10.91
N ALA A 34 2.13 -12.11 -10.25
CA ALA A 34 2.28 -12.11 -8.79
C ALA A 34 0.91 -12.13 -8.10
N LEU A 35 -0.06 -11.38 -8.61
CA LEU A 35 -1.42 -11.39 -8.09
C LEU A 35 -2.09 -12.74 -8.26
N ASP A 36 -1.94 -13.37 -9.43
CA ASP A 36 -2.52 -14.69 -9.70
C ASP A 36 -1.92 -15.75 -8.78
N LYS A 37 -0.62 -15.68 -8.55
CA LYS A 37 0.06 -16.58 -7.62
C LYS A 37 -0.46 -16.43 -6.19
N LEU A 38 -0.68 -15.20 -5.77
CA LEU A 38 -1.23 -14.91 -4.45
C LEU A 38 -2.67 -15.44 -4.33
N ALA A 39 -3.50 -15.18 -5.34
CA ALA A 39 -4.89 -15.65 -5.36
C ALA A 39 -4.97 -17.18 -5.33
N ALA A 40 -4.03 -17.88 -5.98
CA ALA A 40 -4.00 -19.34 -6.02
C ALA A 40 -3.74 -19.97 -4.65
N LYS A 41 -3.20 -19.23 -3.71
CA LYS A 41 -2.97 -19.74 -2.34
C LYS A 41 -4.25 -19.83 -1.52
N GLY A 42 -5.36 -19.33 -2.05
CA GLY A 42 -6.64 -19.34 -1.38
C GLY A 42 -6.78 -18.25 -0.33
N GLY A 43 -7.88 -18.27 0.39
CA GLY A 43 -8.18 -17.26 1.40
C GLY A 43 -9.11 -16.17 0.85
N SER A 44 -9.29 -15.11 1.65
CA SER A 44 -10.25 -14.03 1.36
C SER A 44 -9.60 -12.78 0.77
N ILE A 45 -8.41 -12.90 0.20
CA ILE A 45 -7.70 -11.77 -0.38
C ILE A 45 -8.29 -11.45 -1.77
N LYS A 46 -8.65 -10.18 -1.97
CA LYS A 46 -9.02 -9.66 -3.27
C LYS A 46 -7.78 -9.12 -3.97
N THR A 47 -7.72 -9.25 -5.28
CA THR A 47 -6.59 -8.73 -6.06
C THR A 47 -7.08 -7.72 -7.08
N GLU A 48 -6.29 -6.65 -7.28
CA GLU A 48 -6.55 -5.62 -8.26
C GLU A 48 -5.28 -5.35 -9.06
N HIS A 49 -5.37 -5.50 -10.38
CA HIS A 49 -4.23 -5.29 -11.28
C HIS A 49 -4.23 -3.87 -11.81
N GLY A 50 -3.11 -3.19 -11.70
CA GLY A 50 -2.97 -1.84 -12.23
C GLY A 50 -1.67 -1.19 -11.81
N SER A 51 -1.47 0.05 -12.26
CA SER A 51 -0.28 0.85 -11.96
C SER A 51 -0.61 1.95 -10.95
N VAL A 52 0.32 2.21 -10.02
CA VAL A 52 0.19 3.34 -9.10
C VAL A 52 0.24 4.68 -9.85
N TYR A 53 0.73 4.69 -11.08
CA TYR A 53 0.75 5.88 -11.93
C TYR A 53 -0.59 6.15 -12.61
N ASP A 54 -1.49 5.18 -12.63
CA ASP A 54 -2.86 5.38 -13.10
C ASP A 54 -3.66 6.01 -11.95
N ALA A 55 -3.58 7.33 -11.85
CA ALA A 55 -4.12 8.07 -10.71
C ALA A 55 -5.63 7.84 -10.51
N GLU A 56 -6.39 7.81 -11.59
CA GLU A 56 -7.85 7.64 -11.50
C GLU A 56 -8.20 6.29 -10.87
N LYS A 57 -7.63 5.22 -11.39
CA LYS A 57 -7.89 3.86 -10.87
C LYS A 57 -7.33 3.68 -9.47
N PHE A 58 -6.08 4.13 -9.25
CA PHE A 58 -5.44 3.95 -7.95
C PHE A 58 -6.15 4.74 -6.85
N ASN A 59 -6.52 5.98 -7.13
CA ASN A 59 -7.27 6.79 -6.16
C ASN A 59 -8.62 6.17 -5.81
N ALA A 60 -9.33 5.62 -6.79
CA ALA A 60 -10.61 4.95 -6.54
C ALA A 60 -10.45 3.75 -5.60
N ILE A 61 -9.38 2.98 -5.78
CA ILE A 61 -9.09 1.83 -4.90
C ILE A 61 -8.70 2.29 -3.50
N ILE A 62 -7.90 3.34 -3.39
CA ILE A 62 -7.54 3.92 -2.08
C ILE A 62 -8.79 4.37 -1.33
N GLU A 63 -9.69 5.08 -2.02
CA GLU A 63 -10.93 5.58 -1.40
C GLU A 63 -11.82 4.46 -0.87
N ALA A 64 -11.78 3.30 -1.51
CA ALA A 64 -12.59 2.15 -1.12
C ALA A 64 -12.06 1.42 0.13
N ASN A 65 -10.92 1.82 0.65
CA ASN A 65 -10.28 1.17 1.79
C ASN A 65 -10.05 2.15 2.93
N ASP A 66 -9.82 1.62 4.12
CA ASP A 66 -9.64 2.45 5.33
C ASP A 66 -8.18 2.80 5.59
N VAL A 67 -7.28 1.89 5.24
CA VAL A 67 -5.84 1.99 5.54
C VAL A 67 -5.05 1.48 4.35
N VAL A 68 -3.88 2.05 4.11
CA VAL A 68 -2.98 1.62 3.03
C VAL A 68 -1.67 1.10 3.63
N VAL A 69 -1.29 -0.11 3.23
CA VAL A 69 0.01 -0.71 3.55
C VAL A 69 0.83 -0.74 2.28
N ILE A 70 2.08 -0.29 2.34
CA ILE A 70 2.94 -0.22 1.16
C ILE A 70 4.11 -1.19 1.31
N ALA A 71 4.27 -2.07 0.30
CA ALA A 71 5.34 -3.06 0.23
C ALA A 71 5.92 -3.08 -1.19
N MET A 72 6.53 -1.99 -1.61
CA MET A 72 7.03 -1.78 -2.97
C MET A 72 8.45 -1.21 -2.94
N PRO A 73 9.18 -1.24 -4.06
CA PRO A 73 10.45 -0.51 -4.18
C PRO A 73 10.27 0.99 -3.93
N GLY A 74 11.31 1.65 -3.42
CA GLY A 74 11.26 3.03 -2.92
C GLY A 74 10.59 4.04 -3.85
N SER A 75 10.92 4.04 -5.14
CA SER A 75 10.34 5.00 -6.09
C SER A 75 8.82 4.82 -6.24
N LEU A 76 8.35 3.58 -6.32
CA LEU A 76 6.92 3.28 -6.41
C LEU A 76 6.22 3.54 -5.08
N ALA A 77 6.90 3.25 -3.98
CA ALA A 77 6.37 3.51 -2.64
C ALA A 77 6.11 5.00 -2.42
N ILE A 78 6.98 5.86 -2.92
CA ILE A 78 6.81 7.31 -2.84
C ILE A 78 5.50 7.73 -3.52
N VAL A 79 5.25 7.24 -4.73
CA VAL A 79 4.03 7.54 -5.47
C VAL A 79 2.79 7.06 -4.70
N ALA A 80 2.84 5.84 -4.20
CA ALA A 80 1.72 5.26 -3.45
C ALA A 80 1.45 6.02 -2.16
N ALA A 81 2.50 6.38 -1.42
CA ALA A 81 2.36 7.14 -0.18
C ALA A 81 1.76 8.53 -0.45
N ASP A 82 2.25 9.22 -1.47
CA ASP A 82 1.75 10.54 -1.85
C ASP A 82 0.25 10.49 -2.16
N SER A 83 -0.17 9.53 -2.97
CA SER A 83 -1.59 9.36 -3.33
C SER A 83 -2.46 9.08 -2.11
N ALA A 84 -2.04 8.15 -1.26
CA ALA A 84 -2.82 7.77 -0.08
C ALA A 84 -2.94 8.90 0.93
N LEU A 85 -1.84 9.62 1.19
CA LEU A 85 -1.85 10.73 2.14
C LEU A 85 -2.68 11.91 1.64
N ASN A 86 -2.65 12.20 0.34
CA ASN A 86 -3.50 13.23 -0.23
C ASN A 86 -4.99 12.91 -0.09
N LEU A 87 -5.34 11.64 -0.01
CA LEU A 87 -6.71 11.18 0.24
C LEU A 87 -6.99 10.97 1.73
N LYS A 88 -6.09 11.43 2.59
CA LYS A 88 -6.21 11.40 4.06
C LYS A 88 -6.31 10.00 4.64
N LYS A 89 -5.71 9.01 3.98
CA LYS A 89 -5.69 7.64 4.50
C LYS A 89 -4.41 7.40 5.31
N PRO A 90 -4.51 6.72 6.44
CA PRO A 90 -3.30 6.29 7.17
C PRO A 90 -2.46 5.34 6.31
N VAL A 91 -1.14 5.52 6.37
CA VAL A 91 -0.20 4.72 5.58
C VAL A 91 0.79 4.03 6.51
N PHE A 92 0.95 2.72 6.33
CA PHE A 92 1.94 1.91 7.00
C PHE A 92 2.89 1.38 5.93
N ASP A 93 4.14 1.80 5.99
CA ASP A 93 5.10 1.58 4.91
C ASP A 93 6.24 0.68 5.36
N ILE A 94 6.40 -0.47 4.69
CA ILE A 94 7.51 -1.39 4.93
C ILE A 94 8.58 -1.29 3.84
N SER A 95 8.47 -0.30 2.96
CA SER A 95 9.43 -0.06 1.90
C SER A 95 10.67 0.68 2.41
N SER A 96 11.63 0.91 1.52
CA SER A 96 12.89 1.57 1.84
C SER A 96 12.97 2.98 1.28
N ILE A 97 11.98 3.83 1.59
CA ILE A 97 12.05 5.24 1.20
C ILE A 97 13.20 5.90 1.97
N PRO A 98 14.10 6.66 1.29
CA PRO A 98 15.19 7.35 1.96
C PRO A 98 14.70 8.29 3.06
N ASN A 99 15.41 8.33 4.19
CA ASN A 99 15.03 9.16 5.33
C ASN A 99 14.89 10.64 4.98
N GLU A 100 15.77 11.15 4.12
CA GLU A 100 15.70 12.54 3.70
C GLU A 100 14.35 12.85 3.03
N TYR A 101 13.89 11.95 2.16
CA TYR A 101 12.59 12.12 1.50
C TYR A 101 11.45 12.01 2.50
N LEU A 102 11.54 11.09 3.45
CA LEU A 102 10.54 10.93 4.51
C LEU A 102 10.38 12.21 5.32
N MET A 103 11.50 12.81 5.74
CA MET A 103 11.50 14.00 6.58
C MET A 103 11.04 15.25 5.82
N ASN A 104 11.43 15.37 4.55
CA ASN A 104 11.22 16.62 3.80
C ASN A 104 9.91 16.63 3.00
N LYS A 105 9.34 15.48 2.69
CA LYS A 105 8.14 15.39 1.82
C LYS A 105 7.00 14.59 2.45
N ILE A 106 7.27 13.38 2.91
CA ILE A 106 6.21 12.45 3.33
C ILE A 106 5.61 12.87 4.68
N GLN A 107 6.44 13.08 5.71
CA GLN A 107 5.93 13.47 7.03
C GLN A 107 5.22 14.84 7.00
N PRO A 108 5.79 15.86 6.31
CA PRO A 108 5.08 17.13 6.19
C PRO A 108 3.72 16.99 5.51
N LEU A 109 3.61 16.14 4.47
CA LEU A 109 2.35 15.90 3.79
C LEU A 109 1.34 15.23 4.73
N ALA A 110 1.77 14.23 5.49
CA ALA A 110 0.90 13.55 6.45
C ALA A 110 0.38 14.53 7.50
N ASN A 111 1.25 15.40 7.99
CA ASN A 111 0.87 16.43 8.98
C ASN A 111 -0.12 17.43 8.39
N GLU A 112 0.14 17.89 7.16
CA GLU A 112 -0.76 18.81 6.45
C GLU A 112 -2.16 18.22 6.28
N LYS A 113 -2.22 16.93 5.92
CA LYS A 113 -3.49 16.23 5.67
C LYS A 113 -4.14 15.68 6.94
N GLU A 114 -3.51 15.89 8.08
CA GLU A 114 -4.00 15.40 9.38
C GLU A 114 -4.24 13.88 9.38
N THR A 115 -3.29 13.15 8.79
CA THR A 115 -3.33 11.69 8.76
C THR A 115 -2.01 11.12 9.25
N LEU A 116 -1.91 9.80 9.30
CA LEU A 116 -0.77 9.09 9.87
C LEU A 116 0.10 8.46 8.79
N TYR A 117 1.41 8.62 8.90
CA TYR A 117 2.35 7.85 8.12
C TYR A 117 3.36 7.18 9.05
N VAL A 118 3.41 5.84 9.01
CA VAL A 118 4.32 5.04 9.84
C VAL A 118 5.33 4.34 8.91
N PRO A 119 6.59 4.76 8.91
CA PRO A 119 7.61 4.20 8.02
C PRO A 119 8.29 2.97 8.59
N LYS A 120 8.86 2.15 7.70
CA LYS A 120 9.79 1.07 8.04
C LYS A 120 9.30 0.10 9.11
N ILE A 121 8.04 -0.27 9.01
CA ILE A 121 7.44 -1.20 9.96
C ILE A 121 8.09 -2.57 9.83
N GLY A 122 8.49 -3.16 10.97
CA GLY A 122 9.02 -4.52 11.01
C GLY A 122 10.49 -4.66 10.63
N ILE A 123 11.22 -3.58 10.56
CA ILE A 123 12.64 -3.60 10.23
C ILE A 123 13.48 -3.36 11.48
#